data_302a8c052ba7d9b6d862171a891ae69b
#
_entry.id   302a8c052ba7d9b6d862171a891ae69b
#
_cell.length_a   1.000
_cell.length_b   1.000
_cell.length_c   1.000
_cell.angle_alpha   90.00
_cell.angle_beta   90.00
_cell.angle_gamma   90.00
#
_symmetry.space_group_name_H-M   'P 1'
#
loop_
_entity.id
_entity.type
_entity.pdbx_description
1 polymer ?
#
loop_
_entity_poly.entity_id
_entity_poly.type
_entity_poly.pdbx_seq_one_letter_code
_entity_poly.pdbx_strand_id
1 'polypeptide(L)' 'AEHTDFERLNALTEADNVASIALLEKLGFVYLEDTDVSGNMTRRYVYKL' A
#
# COMPACT_ATOMS: atom_id res chain seq x y z
N ALA A 1 1.05 15.00 -15.56
CA ALA A 1 1.55 14.94 -15.08
C ALA A 1 2.00 14.07 -14.56
N GLU A 2 1.98 13.82 -14.54
CA GLU A 2 2.25 13.07 -14.24
C GLU A 2 3.34 12.74 -13.88
N HIS A 3 3.89 12.74 -13.95
CA HIS A 3 5.07 12.36 -13.81
C HIS A 3 5.67 12.53 -12.55
N THR A 4 5.28 13.29 -11.79
CA THR A 4 5.96 13.66 -10.59
C THR A 4 5.95 12.62 -9.54
N ASP A 5 5.06 11.66 -9.59
CA ASP A 5 4.97 10.71 -8.55
C ASP A 5 5.69 9.44 -8.83
N PHE A 6 6.58 9.46 -9.78
CA PHE A 6 7.31 8.27 -10.13
C PHE A 6 8.26 7.82 -9.05
N GLU A 7 8.47 8.63 -8.03
CA GLU A 7 9.36 8.25 -6.96
C GLU A 7 8.72 7.30 -5.98
N ARG A 8 7.43 7.06 -6.10
CA ARG A 8 6.71 6.21 -5.16
C ARG A 8 5.63 5.45 -5.87
N LEU A 9 5.42 4.24 -5.41
CA LEU A 9 4.29 3.44 -5.83
C LEU A 9 3.40 3.24 -4.62
N ASN A 10 2.11 3.43 -4.79
CA ASN A 10 1.16 3.27 -3.70
C ASN A 10 0.37 2.00 -3.91
N ALA A 11 0.13 1.27 -2.83
CA ALA A 11 -0.65 0.05 -2.89
C ALA A 11 -1.62 0.03 -1.73
N LEU A 12 -2.84 -0.39 -1.99
CA LEU A 12 -3.87 -0.50 -0.96
C LEU A 12 -4.28 -1.96 -0.86
N THR A 13 -4.42 -2.46 0.36
CA THR A 13 -4.89 -3.80 0.57
C THR A 13 -5.73 -3.83 1.83
N GLU A 14 -6.69 -4.75 1.88
CA GLU A 14 -7.52 -4.88 3.08
C GLU A 14 -6.66 -5.33 4.24
N ALA A 15 -6.99 -4.82 5.42
CA ALA A 15 -6.16 -5.07 6.60
C ALA A 15 -6.09 -6.54 6.97
N ASP A 16 -7.10 -7.32 6.61
CA ASP A 16 -7.13 -8.74 6.94
C ASP A 16 -6.65 -9.62 5.79
N ASN A 17 -6.17 -9.02 4.71
CA ASN A 17 -5.68 -9.81 3.58
C ASN A 17 -4.21 -10.12 3.78
N VAL A 18 -3.95 -11.13 4.60
CA VAL A 18 -2.60 -11.47 5.03
C VAL A 18 -1.71 -11.82 3.84
N ALA A 19 -2.25 -12.52 2.86
CA ALA A 19 -1.46 -12.94 1.71
C ALA A 19 -0.96 -11.74 0.91
N SER A 20 -1.82 -10.76 0.68
CA SER A 20 -1.42 -9.57 -0.05
C SER A 20 -0.42 -8.75 0.74
N ILE A 21 -0.62 -8.64 2.05
CA ILE A 21 0.29 -7.91 2.90
C ILE A 21 1.68 -8.54 2.84
N ALA A 22 1.74 -9.85 2.97
CA ALA A 22 3.02 -10.55 2.92
C ALA A 22 3.70 -10.33 1.57
N LEU A 23 2.93 -10.35 0.50
CA LEU A 23 3.47 -10.13 -0.83
C LEU A 23 4.05 -8.73 -0.98
N LEU A 24 3.31 -7.73 -0.49
CA LEU A 24 3.78 -6.35 -0.58
C LEU A 24 5.07 -6.16 0.19
N GLU A 25 5.15 -6.73 1.38
CA GLU A 25 6.36 -6.63 2.17
C GLU A 25 7.52 -7.33 1.50
N LYS A 26 7.24 -8.45 0.88
CA LYS A 26 8.29 -9.19 0.18
C LYS A 26 8.82 -8.39 -1.01
N LEU A 27 7.97 -7.61 -1.64
CA LEU A 27 8.38 -6.80 -2.77
C LEU A 27 9.10 -5.52 -2.35
N GLY A 28 9.10 -5.21 -1.07
CA GLY A 28 9.81 -4.03 -0.59
C GLY A 28 8.91 -2.88 -0.23
N PHE A 29 7.61 -3.08 -0.25
CA PHE A 29 6.69 -2.03 0.17
C PHE A 29 6.75 -1.86 1.68
N VAL A 30 6.49 -0.64 2.12
CA VAL A 30 6.54 -0.29 3.53
C VAL A 30 5.16 0.16 3.96
N TYR A 31 4.73 -0.28 5.14
CA TYR A 31 3.45 0.15 5.69
C TYR A 31 3.48 1.64 6.00
N LEU A 32 2.49 2.34 5.54
CA LEU A 32 2.41 3.78 5.75
C LEU A 32 1.34 4.16 6.76
N GLU A 33 0.12 3.71 6.54
CA GLU A 33 -0.99 4.09 7.41
C GLU A 33 -2.20 3.21 7.14
N ASP A 34 -3.14 3.23 8.06
CA ASP A 34 -4.44 2.61 7.84
C ASP A 34 -5.39 3.67 7.31
N THR A 35 -6.27 3.27 6.44
CA THR A 35 -7.27 4.18 5.91
C THR A 35 -8.60 3.44 5.84
N ASP A 36 -9.69 4.18 5.91
CA ASP A 36 -11.02 3.60 5.91
C ASP A 36 -11.63 3.85 4.53
N VAL A 37 -11.88 2.78 3.80
CA VAL A 37 -12.45 2.87 2.46
C VAL A 37 -13.81 2.22 2.48
N SER A 38 -14.85 3.01 2.37
CA SER A 38 -16.23 2.52 2.34
C SER A 38 -16.54 1.60 3.52
N GLY A 39 -16.05 1.97 4.69
CA GLY A 39 -16.31 1.18 5.89
C GLY A 39 -15.39 0.00 6.08
N ASN A 40 -14.46 -0.20 5.18
CA ASN A 40 -13.49 -1.29 5.30
C ASN A 40 -12.14 -0.75 5.67
N MET A 41 -11.52 -1.37 6.67
CA MET A 41 -10.19 -0.97 7.06
C MET A 41 -9.21 -1.43 6.01
N THR A 42 -8.44 -0.51 5.49
CA THR A 42 -7.49 -0.76 4.42
C THR A 42 -6.13 -0.26 4.82
N ARG A 43 -5.09 -1.02 4.51
CA ARG A 43 -3.72 -0.61 4.79
C ARG A 43 -3.11 -0.02 3.54
N ARG A 44 -2.37 1.05 3.75
CA ARG A 44 -1.72 1.76 2.67
C ARG A 44 -0.23 1.51 2.75
N TYR A 45 0.32 1.05 1.64
CA TYR A 45 1.74 0.76 1.55
C TYR A 45 2.37 1.62 0.48
N VAL A 46 3.63 1.87 0.62
CA VAL A 46 4.36 2.68 -0.34
C VAL A 46 5.70 2.04 -0.62
N TYR A 47 6.13 2.13 -1.87
CA TYR A 47 7.42 1.65 -2.29
C TYR A 47 8.18 2.82 -2.88
N LYS A 48 9.35 3.10 -2.34
CA LYS A 48 10.16 4.20 -2.84
C LYS A 48 11.06 3.70 -3.93
N LEU A 49 11.07 4.39 -5.01
CA LEU A 49 11.90 4.04 -6.16
C LEU A 49 13.29 4.65 -6.08
#